data_685ab90322419c1ebf66772bb6c142b6
#
_entry.id   685ab90322419c1ebf66772bb6c142b6
#
_cell.length_a   1.000
_cell.length_b   1.000
_cell.length_c   1.000
_cell.angle_alpha   90.00
_cell.angle_beta   90.00
_cell.angle_gamma   90.00
#
_symmetry.space_group_name_H-M   'P 1'
#
loop_
_entity.id
_entity.type
_entity.pdbx_description
1 polymer ?
#
loop_
_entity_poly.entity_id
_entity_poly.type
_entity_poly.pdbx_seq_one_letter_code
_entity_poly.pdbx_strand_id
1 'polypeptide(L)'
;MKKLIAALTLILAFSINANAQDKYSPSSYDLGKKQAAELTEFLGLDKVQEENFARLFEQKISVLDNKDLTQERKDEFSRVIEAKIRASLDQNQIERLEKNKELFQKLIH
;
A
#
# COMPACT_ATOMS: atom_id res chain seq x y z
N MET A 1 20.13 27.52 13.10
CA MET A 1 20.09 27.39 13.04
C MET A 1 20.09 26.95 12.84
N LYS A 2 20.04 26.84 12.58
CA LYS A 2 20.06 26.49 12.20
C LYS A 2 20.02 25.96 11.57
N LYS A 3 20.07 25.93 11.29
CA LYS A 3 20.11 25.47 10.64
C LYS A 3 20.27 24.86 9.99
N LEU A 4 20.43 24.91 9.85
CA LEU A 4 20.65 24.30 9.25
C LEU A 4 20.79 23.61 8.77
N ILE A 5 20.86 23.61 8.82
CA ILE A 5 21.09 22.93 8.35
C ILE A 5 20.93 22.13 7.98
N ALA A 6 20.79 22.31 8.01
CA ALA A 6 20.64 21.54 7.65
C ALA A 6 20.48 20.93 7.09
N ALA A 7 20.51 21.11 6.87
CA ALA A 7 20.39 20.49 6.30
C ALA A 7 20.56 19.85 5.70
N LEU A 8 20.87 19.97 5.67
CA LEU A 8 21.11 19.31 5.16
C LEU A 8 21.19 18.51 4.83
N THR A 9 21.27 18.58 4.94
CA THR A 9 21.41 17.85 4.66
C THR A 9 21.20 17.14 4.28
N LEU A 10 21.06 17.25 4.22
CA LEU A 10 20.86 16.58 3.85
C LEU A 10 20.74 16.01 3.22
N ILE A 11 20.65 16.19 3.11
CA ILE A 11 20.67 15.75 2.47
C ILE A 11 20.86 15.08 1.99
N LEU A 12 21.24 15.12 2.12
CA LEU A 12 21.52 14.49 1.74
C LEU A 12 21.44 13.68 1.49
N ALA A 13 21.42 13.65 1.63
CA ALA A 13 21.45 12.96 1.44
C ALA A 13 21.20 12.33 1.02
N PHE A 14 21.31 12.53 0.73
CA PHE A 14 21.12 12.02 0.27
C PHE A 14 21.11 11.52 -0.48
N SER A 15 21.11 11.61 -0.70
CA SER A 15 21.34 11.32 -1.48
C SER A 15 21.92 10.59 -1.81
N ILE A 16 22.33 10.27 -1.81
CA ILE A 16 22.69 9.60 -2.07
C ILE A 16 22.73 8.54 -2.25
N ASN A 17 22.69 8.16 -2.08
CA ASN A 17 22.29 7.20 -2.28
C ASN A 17 21.57 6.95 -3.13
N ALA A 18 21.81 7.37 -3.55
CA ALA A 18 20.84 7.49 -4.52
C ALA A 18 20.83 6.43 -5.45
N ASN A 19 21.84 5.81 -5.85
CA ASN A 19 21.81 4.84 -6.74
C ASN A 19 21.16 3.70 -6.33
N ALA A 20 21.33 3.27 -5.21
CA ALA A 20 20.57 2.23 -4.72
C ALA A 20 19.17 2.67 -4.70
N GLN A 21 19.01 3.93 -4.63
CA GLN A 21 17.70 4.43 -4.59
C GLN A 21 17.05 4.36 -5.85
N ASP A 22 17.77 4.33 -6.94
CA ASP A 22 17.16 4.26 -8.16
C ASP A 22 16.45 3.00 -8.29
N LYS A 23 16.95 1.93 -7.77
CA LYS A 23 16.30 0.74 -7.84
C LYS A 23 15.30 0.71 -6.83
N TYR A 24 15.33 1.58 -5.91
CA TYR A 24 14.44 1.56 -4.84
C TYR A 24 13.36 2.53 -5.08
N SER A 25 12.32 2.09 -5.63
CA SER A 25 11.10 2.85 -5.55
C SER A 25 10.57 2.56 -4.17
N PRO A 26 9.61 3.29 -3.67
CA PRO A 26 9.00 2.95 -2.40
C PRO A 26 8.66 1.50 -2.47
N SER A 27 9.17 0.75 -1.55
CA SER A 27 9.02 -0.68 -1.64
C SER A 27 7.56 -1.08 -1.54
N SER A 28 7.26 -2.27 -2.02
CA SER A 28 5.92 -2.83 -1.88
C SER A 28 5.52 -2.86 -0.42
N TYR A 29 6.48 -3.10 0.45
CA TYR A 29 6.24 -3.12 1.88
C TYR A 29 5.75 -1.76 2.38
N ASP A 30 6.44 -0.69 2.00
CA ASP A 30 6.07 0.65 2.45
C ASP A 30 4.72 1.08 1.90
N LEU A 31 4.47 0.79 0.63
CA LEU A 31 3.19 1.14 0.02
C LEU A 31 2.04 0.33 0.60
N GLY A 32 2.28 -0.95 0.83
CA GLY A 32 1.27 -1.80 1.42
C GLY A 32 0.91 -1.35 2.83
N LYS A 33 1.93 -0.97 3.60
CA LYS A 33 1.73 -0.48 4.94
C LYS A 33 0.93 0.81 4.94
N LYS A 34 1.21 1.69 3.99
CA LYS A 34 0.50 2.94 3.86
C LYS A 34 -0.97 2.72 3.52
N GLN A 35 -1.25 1.81 2.59
CA GLN A 35 -2.63 1.50 2.22
C GLN A 35 -3.38 0.86 3.39
N ALA A 36 -2.71 -0.01 4.14
CA ALA A 36 -3.33 -0.62 5.31
C ALA A 36 -3.65 0.42 6.37
N ALA A 37 -2.78 1.42 6.53
CA ALA A 37 -3.01 2.50 7.47
C ALA A 37 -4.21 3.34 7.06
N GLU A 38 -4.35 3.59 5.76
CA GLU A 38 -5.50 4.34 5.25
C GLU A 38 -6.81 3.58 5.52
N LEU A 39 -6.80 2.29 5.28
CA LEU A 39 -7.99 1.47 5.51
C LEU A 39 -8.29 1.40 7.01
N THR A 40 -7.26 1.26 7.83
CA THR A 40 -7.41 1.20 9.26
C THR A 40 -8.05 2.48 9.80
N GLU A 41 -7.60 3.62 9.31
CA GLU A 41 -8.14 4.89 9.74
C GLU A 41 -9.60 5.04 9.30
N PHE A 42 -9.89 4.60 8.10
CA PHE A 42 -11.23 4.73 7.55
C PHE A 42 -12.24 3.84 8.27
N LEU A 43 -11.84 2.61 8.59
CA LEU A 43 -12.77 1.63 9.18
C LEU A 43 -12.60 1.44 10.69
N GLY A 44 -11.55 1.97 11.28
CA GLY A 44 -11.28 1.77 12.70
C GLY A 44 -10.82 0.36 13.02
N LEU A 45 -9.90 -0.16 12.22
CA LEU A 45 -9.42 -1.52 12.42
C LEU A 45 -8.43 -1.62 13.58
N ASP A 46 -8.27 -2.80 14.13
CA ASP A 46 -7.28 -2.99 15.18
C ASP A 46 -5.92 -3.27 14.57
N LYS A 47 -4.92 -3.38 15.43
CA LYS A 47 -3.54 -3.52 14.99
C LYS A 47 -3.29 -4.81 14.23
N VAL A 48 -3.92 -5.88 14.66
CA VAL A 48 -3.75 -7.19 14.01
C VAL A 48 -4.34 -7.14 12.61
N GLN A 49 -5.51 -6.54 12.46
CA GLN A 49 -6.13 -6.40 11.15
C GLN A 49 -5.28 -5.52 10.25
N GLU A 50 -4.75 -4.43 10.80
CA GLU A 50 -3.90 -3.53 10.02
C GLU A 50 -2.67 -4.27 9.49
N GLU A 51 -2.03 -5.06 10.32
CA GLU A 51 -0.85 -5.83 9.91
C GLU A 51 -1.17 -6.85 8.84
N ASN A 52 -2.32 -7.50 8.98
CA ASN A 52 -2.73 -8.49 7.99
C ASN A 52 -3.00 -7.83 6.64
N PHE A 53 -3.65 -6.67 6.65
CA PHE A 53 -3.89 -5.94 5.42
C PHE A 53 -2.59 -5.38 4.83
N ALA A 54 -1.63 -4.99 5.68
CA ALA A 54 -0.35 -4.53 5.19
C ALA A 54 0.35 -5.62 4.37
N ARG A 55 0.30 -6.87 4.86
CA ARG A 55 0.89 -7.98 4.12
C ARG A 55 0.14 -8.27 2.83
N LEU A 56 -1.18 -8.19 2.88
CA LEU A 56 -2.00 -8.43 1.70
C LEU A 56 -1.70 -7.39 0.63
N PHE A 57 -1.64 -6.12 1.01
CA PHE A 57 -1.39 -5.05 0.06
C PHE A 57 0.05 -5.06 -0.45
N GLU A 58 0.99 -5.47 0.40
CA GLU A 58 2.37 -5.64 -0.03
C GLU A 58 2.45 -6.67 -1.15
N GLN A 59 1.78 -7.79 -0.97
CA GLN A 59 1.74 -8.85 -1.97
C GLN A 59 1.07 -8.34 -3.25
N LYS A 60 -0.04 -7.63 -3.09
CA LYS A 60 -0.76 -7.07 -4.22
C LYS A 60 0.14 -6.16 -5.06
N ILE A 61 0.81 -5.23 -4.40
CA ILE A 61 1.63 -4.25 -5.10
C ILE A 61 2.79 -4.95 -5.80
N SER A 62 3.40 -5.91 -5.13
CA SER A 62 4.49 -6.67 -5.71
C SER A 62 4.08 -7.42 -6.96
N VAL A 63 2.90 -8.05 -6.92
CA VAL A 63 2.41 -8.82 -8.06
C VAL A 63 1.98 -7.90 -9.20
N LEU A 64 1.25 -6.83 -8.88
CA LEU A 64 0.75 -5.95 -9.93
C LEU A 64 1.86 -5.11 -10.57
N ASP A 65 2.99 -4.99 -9.89
CA ASP A 65 4.13 -4.28 -10.44
C ASP A 65 4.98 -5.16 -11.35
N ASN A 66 4.66 -6.43 -11.47
CA ASN A 66 5.41 -7.36 -12.29
C ASN A 66 5.08 -7.11 -13.76
N LYS A 67 6.09 -6.67 -14.52
CA LYS A 67 5.88 -6.32 -15.92
C LYS A 67 5.65 -7.53 -16.81
N ASP A 68 6.01 -8.70 -16.32
CA ASP A 68 5.81 -9.92 -17.10
C ASP A 68 4.39 -10.46 -17.01
N LEU A 69 3.59 -9.91 -16.11
CA LEU A 69 2.23 -10.37 -15.93
C LEU A 69 1.32 -9.68 -16.92
N THR A 70 0.45 -10.44 -17.57
CA THR A 70 -0.52 -9.87 -18.51
C THR A 70 -1.57 -9.09 -17.75
N GLN A 71 -2.26 -8.20 -18.43
CA GLN A 71 -3.32 -7.42 -17.81
C GLN A 71 -4.45 -8.33 -17.31
N GLU A 72 -4.74 -9.39 -18.06
CA GLU A 72 -5.75 -10.35 -17.68
C GLU A 72 -5.41 -11.00 -16.33
N ARG A 73 -4.15 -11.38 -16.14
CA ARG A 73 -3.73 -11.97 -14.89
C ARG A 73 -3.76 -10.97 -13.75
N LYS A 74 -3.44 -9.72 -14.04
CA LYS A 74 -3.51 -8.67 -13.02
C LYS A 74 -4.96 -8.45 -12.60
N ASP A 75 -5.89 -8.50 -13.55
CA ASP A 75 -7.30 -8.32 -13.22
C ASP A 75 -7.81 -9.47 -12.36
N GLU A 76 -7.38 -10.69 -12.67
CA GLU A 76 -7.74 -11.85 -11.86
C GLU A 76 -7.20 -11.70 -10.44
N PHE A 77 -5.98 -11.22 -10.33
CA PHE A 77 -5.37 -11.05 -9.02
C PHE A 77 -6.10 -9.96 -8.22
N SER A 78 -6.51 -8.89 -8.89
CA SER A 78 -7.29 -7.84 -8.23
C SER A 78 -8.59 -8.39 -7.67
N ARG A 79 -9.23 -9.33 -8.36
CA ARG A 79 -10.44 -9.95 -7.85
C ARG A 79 -10.15 -10.80 -6.63
N VAL A 80 -8.99 -11.47 -6.60
CA VAL A 80 -8.59 -12.25 -5.43
C VAL A 80 -8.36 -11.31 -4.24
N ILE A 81 -7.73 -10.16 -4.48
CA ILE A 81 -7.49 -9.18 -3.43
C ILE A 81 -8.84 -8.67 -2.89
N GLU A 82 -9.77 -8.36 -3.78
CA GLU A 82 -11.09 -7.91 -3.37
C GLU A 82 -11.77 -8.96 -2.51
N ALA A 83 -11.71 -10.22 -2.92
CA ALA A 83 -12.33 -11.31 -2.17
C ALA A 83 -11.71 -11.45 -0.78
N LYS A 84 -10.40 -11.28 -0.69
CA LYS A 84 -9.72 -11.38 0.61
C LYS A 84 -10.08 -10.22 1.52
N ILE A 85 -10.23 -9.02 0.97
CA ILE A 85 -10.66 -7.87 1.74
C ILE A 85 -12.06 -8.14 2.29
N ARG A 86 -12.97 -8.61 1.46
CA ARG A 86 -14.34 -8.87 1.90
C ARG A 86 -14.40 -9.98 2.94
N ALA A 87 -13.54 -10.98 2.81
CA ALA A 87 -13.52 -12.09 3.77
C ALA A 87 -12.94 -11.67 5.12
N SER A 88 -12.19 -10.58 5.16
CA SER A 88 -11.53 -10.13 6.37
C SER A 88 -12.32 -9.06 7.13
N LEU A 89 -13.41 -8.60 6.55
CA LEU A 89 -14.21 -7.51 7.14
C LEU A 89 -15.62 -7.99 7.45
N ASP A 90 -16.28 -7.33 8.39
CA ASP A 90 -17.67 -7.64 8.64
C ASP A 90 -18.55 -6.87 7.63
N GLN A 91 -19.83 -7.19 7.61
CA GLN A 91 -20.74 -6.63 6.63
C GLN A 91 -20.82 -5.11 6.71
N ASN A 92 -20.81 -4.56 7.91
CA ASN A 92 -20.89 -3.12 8.09
C ASN A 92 -19.63 -2.44 7.54
N GLN A 93 -18.48 -3.02 7.77
CA GLN A 93 -17.21 -2.48 7.27
C GLN A 93 -17.18 -2.56 5.74
N ILE A 94 -17.67 -3.65 5.17
CA ILE A 94 -17.72 -3.81 3.73
C ILE A 94 -18.61 -2.73 3.12
N GLU A 95 -19.78 -2.49 3.71
CA GLU A 95 -20.69 -1.48 3.20
C GLU A 95 -20.07 -0.09 3.22
N ARG A 96 -19.36 0.22 4.30
CA ARG A 96 -18.70 1.51 4.40
C ARG A 96 -17.63 1.66 3.34
N LEU A 97 -16.89 0.60 3.08
CA LEU A 97 -15.83 0.63 2.08
C LEU A 97 -16.42 0.75 0.68
N GLU A 98 -17.53 0.06 0.41
CA GLU A 98 -18.18 0.15 -0.89
C GLU A 98 -18.67 1.56 -1.19
N LYS A 99 -19.01 2.32 -0.17
CA LYS A 99 -19.44 3.69 -0.38
C LYS A 99 -18.27 4.61 -0.70
N ASN A 100 -17.07 4.22 -0.33
CA ASN A 100 -15.88 4.99 -0.69
C ASN A 100 -15.20 4.30 -1.86
N LYS A 101 -15.78 4.47 -3.04
CA LYS A 101 -15.31 3.78 -4.24
C LYS A 101 -13.88 4.10 -4.58
N GLU A 102 -13.48 5.34 -4.36
CA GLU A 102 -12.13 5.76 -4.67
C GLU A 102 -11.11 4.98 -3.85
N LEU A 103 -11.34 4.88 -2.55
CA LEU A 103 -10.46 4.13 -1.69
C LEU A 103 -10.48 2.65 -2.05
N PHE A 104 -11.68 2.09 -2.26
CA PHE A 104 -11.83 0.67 -2.56
C PHE A 104 -11.06 0.30 -3.82
N GLN A 105 -11.19 1.10 -4.87
CA GLN A 105 -10.49 0.84 -6.12
C GLN A 105 -8.97 0.94 -5.93
N LYS A 106 -8.53 1.88 -5.13
CA LYS A 106 -7.12 2.04 -4.83
C LYS A 106 -6.57 0.80 -4.12
N LEU A 107 -7.34 0.22 -3.24
CA LEU A 107 -6.88 -0.94 -2.47
C LEU A 107 -6.80 -2.21 -3.29
N ILE A 108 -7.60 -2.35 -4.34
CA ILE A 108 -7.61 -3.58 -5.12
C ILE A 108 -6.80 -3.46 -6.42
N HIS A 109 -6.39 -2.28 -6.78
CA HIS A 109 -5.57 -2.06 -7.95
C HIS A 109 -4.26 -1.42 -7.54
#